data_8118c1ff6afa092141dbd7df57a4fa3e
#
_entry.id   8118c1ff6afa092141dbd7df57a4fa3e
#
_cell.length_a   1.000
_cell.length_b   1.000
_cell.length_c   1.000
_cell.angle_alpha   90.00
_cell.angle_beta   90.00
_cell.angle_gamma   90.00
#
_symmetry.space_group_name_H-M   'P 1'
#
loop_
_entity.id
_entity.type
_entity.pdbx_description
1 polymer ?
#
loop_
_entity_poly.entity_id
_entity_poly.type
_entity_poly.pdbx_seq_one_letter_code
_entity_poly.pdbx_strand_id
1 'polypeptide(L)'
;MRLVTLAILFSLVLTPLFAEKVKTPITDDMIVDQVRVKLADDSEIGGQPIQVDAHKGVVVLTGKVSNDKFKSKAEKIAKKVKGVTGVDDKLVVSPE
;
A
#
# COMPACT_ATOMS: atom_id res chain seq x y z
N MET A 1 36.80 -27.99 -36.60
CA MET A 1 36.55 -27.88 -36.14
C MET A 1 36.17 -27.74 -35.02
N ARG A 2 36.04 -27.83 -34.68
CA ARG A 2 35.80 -27.81 -33.76
C ARG A 2 35.64 -26.85 -33.04
N LEU A 3 35.58 -26.36 -32.72
CA LEU A 3 35.50 -25.53 -32.03
C LEU A 3 34.66 -24.75 -31.84
N VAL A 4 34.27 -24.44 -32.06
CA VAL A 4 33.49 -23.58 -32.03
C VAL A 4 32.56 -23.60 -31.21
N THR A 5 31.94 -23.99 -31.21
CA THR A 5 30.98 -24.15 -30.50
C THR A 5 30.91 -23.58 -29.29
N LEU A 6 31.31 -23.72 -28.74
CA LEU A 6 31.24 -23.29 -27.56
C LEU A 6 30.83 -22.08 -27.23
N ALA A 7 31.04 -21.49 -27.65
CA ALA A 7 30.82 -20.19 -27.35
C ALA A 7 29.51 -19.95 -27.03
N ILE A 8 28.76 -20.34 -27.64
CA ILE A 8 27.51 -20.12 -27.42
C ILE A 8 26.99 -20.08 -26.18
N LEU A 9 27.08 -20.85 -25.70
CA LEU A 9 26.47 -20.93 -24.59
C LEU A 9 26.38 -19.90 -23.72
N PHE A 10 26.97 -19.59 -23.21
CA PHE A 10 26.96 -18.72 -22.21
C PHE A 10 26.14 -17.61 -22.32
N SER A 11 25.98 -17.27 -23.22
CA SER A 11 25.41 -16.04 -23.35
C SER A 11 24.07 -16.05 -22.81
N LEU A 12 23.37 -16.91 -23.05
CA LEU A 12 22.12 -16.91 -22.62
C LEU A 12 21.91 -16.76 -21.28
N VAL A 13 22.54 -17.20 -20.64
CA VAL A 13 22.39 -17.10 -19.37
C VAL A 13 21.94 -15.96 -18.76
N LEU A 14 22.50 -14.98 -18.83
CA LEU A 14 22.14 -13.86 -18.17
C LEU A 14 20.87 -13.34 -18.38
N THR A 15 20.42 -13.29 -19.41
CA THR A 15 19.22 -12.71 -19.64
C THR A 15 18.20 -12.96 -18.65
N PRO A 16 17.98 -14.03 -18.28
CA PRO A 16 16.95 -14.36 -17.44
C PRO A 16 16.91 -13.58 -16.22
N LEU A 17 17.91 -13.28 -15.73
CA LEU A 17 17.97 -12.60 -14.58
C LEU A 17 17.19 -11.41 -14.52
N PHE A 18 17.24 -10.63 -15.40
CA PHE A 18 16.61 -9.46 -15.29
C PHE A 18 15.21 -9.61 -15.45
N ALA A 19 14.80 -10.44 -16.09
CA ALA A 19 13.45 -10.58 -16.38
C ALA A 19 12.74 -10.68 -15.09
N GLU A 20 13.34 -11.22 -14.21
CA GLU A 20 12.73 -11.38 -13.02
C GLU A 20 12.55 -10.18 -12.28
N LYS A 21 11.49 -9.71 -12.11
CA LYS A 21 11.28 -8.63 -11.37
C LYS A 21 11.18 -9.00 -10.03
N VAL A 22 11.84 -8.50 -9.25
CA VAL A 22 11.79 -8.79 -7.89
C VAL A 22 10.56 -8.17 -7.37
N LYS A 23 9.68 -8.88 -6.83
CA LYS A 23 8.54 -8.35 -6.28
C LYS A 23 8.78 -8.13 -4.85
N THR A 24 8.81 -6.95 -4.39
CA THR A 24 9.00 -6.62 -3.00
C THR A 24 7.67 -6.82 -2.30
N PRO A 25 7.63 -7.59 -1.27
CA PRO A 25 6.37 -7.80 -0.56
C PRO A 25 5.91 -6.49 0.07
N ILE A 26 4.63 -6.27 0.11
CA ILE A 26 4.09 -5.07 0.71
C ILE A 26 3.94 -5.33 2.19
N THR A 27 4.62 -4.55 2.99
CA THR A 27 4.58 -4.72 4.44
C THR A 27 3.52 -3.83 5.05
N ASP A 28 3.17 -4.13 6.29
CA ASP A 28 2.19 -3.30 6.99
C ASP A 28 2.68 -1.86 7.13
N ASP A 29 3.98 -1.65 7.33
CA ASP A 29 4.52 -0.29 7.42
C ASP A 29 4.32 0.48 6.13
N MET A 30 4.48 -0.17 5.01
CA MET A 30 4.28 0.47 3.73
C MET A 30 2.81 0.82 3.54
N ILE A 31 1.92 -0.04 4.01
CA ILE A 31 0.50 0.21 3.92
C ILE A 31 0.15 1.43 4.77
N VAL A 32 0.65 1.48 6.00
CA VAL A 32 0.37 2.61 6.88
C VAL A 32 0.84 3.91 6.24
N ASP A 33 2.03 3.93 5.69
CA ASP A 33 2.57 5.12 5.08
C ASP A 33 1.71 5.56 3.89
N GLN A 34 1.29 4.63 3.05
CA GLN A 34 0.49 4.97 1.90
C GLN A 34 -0.89 5.46 2.30
N VAL A 35 -1.50 4.83 3.29
CA VAL A 35 -2.81 5.26 3.76
C VAL A 35 -2.70 6.69 4.32
N ARG A 36 -1.65 6.96 5.09
CA ARG A 36 -1.47 8.28 5.65
C ARG A 36 -1.32 9.34 4.57
N VAL A 37 -0.56 9.04 3.55
CA VAL A 37 -0.36 9.98 2.47
C VAL A 37 -1.66 10.24 1.74
N LYS A 38 -2.42 9.18 1.46
CA LYS A 38 -3.65 9.34 0.73
C LYS A 38 -4.69 10.10 1.55
N LEU A 39 -4.74 9.87 2.85
CA LEU A 39 -5.68 10.61 3.69
C LEU A 39 -5.27 12.08 3.76
N ALA A 40 -3.98 12.34 3.91
CA ALA A 40 -3.50 13.71 4.02
C ALA A 40 -3.70 14.50 2.73
N ASP A 41 -3.67 13.82 1.60
CA ASP A 41 -3.84 14.48 0.32
C ASP A 41 -5.29 14.80 -0.01
N ASP A 42 -6.23 14.22 0.71
CA ASP A 42 -7.63 14.46 0.44
C ASP A 42 -8.03 15.83 0.97
N SER A 43 -8.65 16.62 0.13
CA SER A 43 -8.96 18.00 0.52
C SER A 43 -9.99 18.11 1.62
N GLU A 44 -10.83 17.14 1.78
CA GLU A 44 -11.84 17.20 2.83
C GLU A 44 -11.37 16.64 4.16
N ILE A 45 -10.69 15.52 4.15
CA ILE A 45 -10.34 14.90 5.40
C ILE A 45 -8.88 15.02 5.78
N GLY A 46 -8.09 15.68 4.94
CA GLY A 46 -6.65 15.76 5.21
C GLY A 46 -6.29 16.40 6.54
N GLY A 47 -7.14 17.24 7.05
CA GLY A 47 -6.87 17.88 8.32
C GLY A 47 -7.49 17.20 9.52
N GLN A 48 -8.17 16.08 9.32
CA GLN A 48 -8.81 15.40 10.43
C GLN A 48 -7.79 14.58 11.21
N PRO A 49 -7.91 14.50 12.53
CA PRO A 49 -6.95 13.76 13.35
C PRO A 49 -7.21 12.25 13.26
N ILE A 50 -6.71 11.63 12.23
CA ILE A 50 -6.87 10.21 12.00
C ILE A 50 -5.55 9.49 12.19
N GLN A 51 -5.58 8.41 12.97
CA GLN A 51 -4.42 7.58 13.14
C GLN A 51 -4.60 6.30 12.38
N VAL A 52 -3.54 5.79 11.82
CA VAL A 52 -3.57 4.61 10.96
C VAL A 52 -2.63 3.55 11.49
N ASP A 53 -3.11 2.33 11.54
CA ASP A 53 -2.27 1.21 11.90
C ASP A 53 -2.61 0.07 10.94
N ALA A 54 -1.82 -0.96 10.89
CA ALA A 54 -2.08 -2.09 10.01
C ALA A 54 -1.52 -3.38 10.58
N HIS A 55 -2.29 -4.45 10.44
CA HIS A 55 -1.86 -5.75 10.89
C HIS A 55 -2.25 -6.76 9.83
N LYS A 56 -1.27 -7.39 9.24
CA LYS A 56 -1.51 -8.40 8.20
C LYS A 56 -2.45 -7.90 7.11
N GLY A 57 -2.25 -6.68 6.71
CA GLY A 57 -3.03 -6.08 5.63
C GLY A 57 -4.35 -5.46 6.07
N VAL A 58 -4.74 -5.63 7.32
CA VAL A 58 -5.96 -5.02 7.81
C VAL A 58 -5.62 -3.66 8.41
N VAL A 59 -6.18 -2.62 7.84
CA VAL A 59 -5.93 -1.26 8.29
C VAL A 59 -6.92 -0.89 9.38
N VAL A 60 -6.42 -0.32 10.46
CA VAL A 60 -7.27 0.14 11.54
C VAL A 60 -7.19 1.65 11.57
N LEU A 61 -8.33 2.31 11.48
CA LEU A 61 -8.40 3.76 11.52
C LEU A 61 -8.99 4.17 12.86
N THR A 62 -8.30 5.06 13.57
CA THR A 62 -8.80 5.56 14.85
C THR A 62 -8.70 7.07 14.87
N GLY A 63 -9.39 7.69 15.76
CA GLY A 63 -9.40 9.14 15.89
C GLY A 63 -10.78 9.70 15.71
N LYS A 64 -10.85 10.98 15.40
CA LYS A 64 -12.12 11.65 15.30
C LYS A 64 -12.29 12.31 13.97
N VAL A 65 -13.50 12.33 13.47
CA VAL A 65 -13.81 13.03 12.24
C VAL A 65 -15.09 13.82 12.50
N SER A 66 -15.33 14.82 11.71
CA SER A 66 -16.42 15.75 11.92
C SER A 66 -17.78 15.22 11.55
N ASN A 67 -17.86 14.26 10.67
CA ASN A 67 -19.15 13.72 10.27
C ASN A 67 -19.03 12.32 9.68
N ASP A 68 -20.16 11.68 9.46
CA ASP A 68 -20.17 10.32 8.94
C ASP A 68 -19.62 10.20 7.53
N LYS A 69 -19.77 11.26 6.76
CA LYS A 69 -19.27 11.23 5.40
C LYS A 69 -17.77 11.09 5.43
N PHE A 70 -17.10 11.78 6.34
CA PHE A 70 -15.65 11.70 6.44
C PHE A 70 -15.20 10.32 6.92
N LYS A 71 -15.99 9.72 7.82
CA LYS A 71 -15.68 8.38 8.29
C LYS A 71 -15.73 7.40 7.13
N SER A 72 -16.78 7.47 6.32
CA SER A 72 -16.92 6.58 5.17
C SER A 72 -15.85 6.86 4.13
N LYS A 73 -15.49 8.11 3.94
CA LYS A 73 -14.50 8.46 2.94
C LYS A 73 -13.13 7.93 3.33
N ALA A 74 -12.79 8.03 4.61
CA ALA A 74 -11.51 7.53 5.08
C ALA A 74 -11.41 6.02 4.85
N GLU A 75 -12.50 5.31 5.08
CA GLU A 75 -12.51 3.89 4.87
C GLU A 75 -12.32 3.56 3.38
N LYS A 76 -12.98 4.29 2.49
CA LYS A 76 -12.83 4.05 1.07
C LYS A 76 -11.42 4.32 0.58
N ILE A 77 -10.81 5.38 1.09
CA ILE A 77 -9.45 5.71 0.70
C ILE A 77 -8.51 4.60 1.15
N ALA A 78 -8.66 4.12 2.38
CA ALA A 78 -7.79 3.08 2.89
C ALA A 78 -7.97 1.79 2.10
N LYS A 79 -9.18 1.45 1.70
CA LYS A 79 -9.41 0.23 0.96
C LYS A 79 -8.74 0.20 -0.39
N LYS A 80 -8.47 1.35 -0.96
CA LYS A 80 -7.86 1.40 -2.28
C LYS A 80 -6.35 1.28 -2.27
N VAL A 81 -5.75 1.28 -1.11
CA VAL A 81 -4.30 1.18 -1.02
C VAL A 81 -3.88 -0.26 -1.30
N LYS A 82 -2.84 -0.42 -2.12
CA LYS A 82 -2.40 -1.73 -2.49
C LYS A 82 -1.91 -2.49 -1.30
N GLY A 83 -2.29 -3.73 -1.17
CA GLY A 83 -1.90 -4.58 -0.05
C GLY A 83 -2.94 -4.65 1.06
N VAL A 84 -3.92 -3.76 1.03
CA VAL A 84 -4.94 -3.74 2.07
C VAL A 84 -5.94 -4.87 1.83
N THR A 85 -6.15 -5.69 2.84
CA THR A 85 -7.09 -6.80 2.76
C THR A 85 -8.40 -6.50 3.47
N GLY A 86 -8.40 -5.48 4.30
CA GLY A 86 -9.63 -5.07 4.98
C GLY A 86 -9.39 -3.79 5.74
N VAL A 87 -10.42 -3.13 6.16
CA VAL A 87 -10.32 -1.90 6.91
C VAL A 87 -11.27 -1.99 8.11
N ASP A 88 -10.71 -1.72 9.29
CA ASP A 88 -11.49 -1.67 10.50
C ASP A 88 -11.62 -0.19 10.84
N ASP A 89 -12.77 0.40 10.54
CA ASP A 89 -12.96 1.83 10.71
C ASP A 89 -13.52 2.12 12.08
N LYS A 90 -12.63 2.48 13.00
CA LYS A 90 -13.01 2.80 14.35
C LYS A 90 -13.06 4.30 14.60
N LEU A 91 -13.19 5.07 13.54
CA LEU A 91 -13.26 6.51 13.71
C LEU A 91 -14.54 6.91 14.42
N VAL A 92 -14.41 7.90 15.27
CA VAL A 92 -15.55 8.40 16.03
C VAL A 92 -15.97 9.70 15.41
N VAL A 93 -17.26 9.86 15.18
CA VAL A 93 -17.78 11.09 14.64
C VAL A 93 -18.00 12.04 15.81
N SER A 94 -17.37 13.19 15.75
CA SER A 94 -17.47 14.16 16.82
C SER A 94 -17.68 15.53 16.20
N PRO A 95 -18.89 15.88 15.90
CA PRO A 95 -19.17 17.15 15.24
C PRO A 95 -18.78 18.29 16.14
N GLU A 96 -18.25 19.31 15.54
CA GLU A 96 -17.83 20.40 16.33
C GLU A 96 -18.72 21.49 16.27
#